data_bc20feca29cebe195efac1974aeb502a
#
_entry.id   bc20feca29cebe195efac1974aeb502a
#
_cell.length_a   1.000
_cell.length_b   1.000
_cell.length_c   1.000
_cell.angle_alpha   90.00
_cell.angle_beta   90.00
_cell.angle_gamma   90.00
#
_symmetry.space_group_name_H-M   'P 1'
#
loop_
_entity.id
_entity.type
_entity.pdbx_description
1 polymer ?
#
loop_
_entity_poly.entity_id
_entity_poly.type
_entity_poly.pdbx_seq_one_letter_code
_entity_poly.pdbx_strand_id
1 'polypeptide(L)'
;MKKALSILLALALCLSLGVTAFAADDADYSGYTIRIYSNSNSTERTTWLIQEAKEAGFTISIDDNSVISGDTAAVQAANEKKDGDLIFGLNETRWGQLINGEYENLKIADWTPSWADQVGEFKYDGKAYGIVIQNVLMLYRTDEFGTNGEELHFDHWADVINSGFKWYRQNKIGGTTNANINSAMLYPFTDPASPAGGISIDGWKALWKFCADGVSGGDDYKYGFDPLNKGDVAVSEFYSSALYGKIDAAADGSANPLVGALEPENWNLVDIKDGTYYIAEYLGILDKAGRTEEQTEAVKAFCEWFGSAEVQADWAEEFDSFPCNQEAAELVYGDDIPAIYLIPNFALNPVEGADMNYAEYVAAHSAEWTNIMTNLGFYWADASDAKPEPNWDSLDWATLTQKAE
;
A
#
# COMPACT_ATOMS: atom_id res chain seq x y z
N MET A 1 7.64 -30.64 -26.84
CA MET A 1 8.87 -31.34 -26.42
C MET A 1 10.01 -30.36 -26.08
N LYS A 2 10.28 -29.27 -26.80
CA LYS A 2 11.34 -28.32 -26.44
C LYS A 2 11.01 -27.49 -25.20
N LYS A 3 9.74 -27.07 -24.98
CA LYS A 3 9.33 -26.32 -23.78
C LYS A 3 9.38 -27.16 -22.49
N ALA A 4 9.03 -28.43 -22.54
CA ALA A 4 9.12 -29.33 -21.39
C ALA A 4 10.58 -29.63 -20.97
N LEU A 5 11.51 -29.58 -21.90
CA LEU A 5 12.94 -29.78 -21.60
C LEU A 5 13.58 -28.52 -20.98
N SER A 6 13.10 -27.34 -21.35
CA SER A 6 13.53 -26.06 -20.74
C SER A 6 13.07 -25.91 -19.30
N ILE A 7 11.82 -26.30 -19.01
CA ILE A 7 11.27 -26.28 -17.64
C ILE A 7 11.99 -27.30 -16.74
N LEU A 8 12.32 -28.50 -17.26
CA LEU A 8 13.10 -29.49 -16.51
C LEU A 8 14.56 -29.05 -16.29
N LEU A 9 15.16 -28.29 -17.20
CA LEU A 9 16.50 -27.76 -17.03
C LEU A 9 16.53 -26.57 -16.06
N ALA A 10 15.50 -25.71 -16.07
CA ALA A 10 15.34 -24.62 -15.11
C ALA A 10 15.10 -25.17 -13.69
N LEU A 11 14.21 -26.14 -13.51
CA LEU A 11 14.00 -26.83 -12.24
C LEU A 11 15.28 -27.56 -11.74
N ALA A 12 16.08 -28.15 -12.64
CA ALA A 12 17.34 -28.79 -12.25
C ALA A 12 18.44 -27.79 -11.91
N LEU A 13 18.44 -26.58 -12.49
CA LEU A 13 19.34 -25.48 -12.14
C LEU A 13 18.88 -24.79 -10.81
N CYS A 14 17.60 -24.59 -10.60
CA CYS A 14 17.06 -24.09 -9.33
C CYS A 14 17.34 -25.04 -8.17
N LEU A 15 17.25 -26.36 -8.37
CA LEU A 15 17.62 -27.40 -7.39
C LEU A 15 19.15 -27.48 -7.14
N SER A 16 20.00 -26.95 -8.03
CA SER A 16 21.44 -26.94 -7.86
C SER A 16 22.04 -25.64 -7.37
N LEU A 17 21.28 -24.52 -7.42
CA LEU A 17 21.68 -23.20 -6.90
C LEU A 17 20.98 -22.85 -5.60
N GLY A 18 19.83 -23.49 -5.30
CA GLY A 18 19.01 -23.20 -4.12
C GLY A 18 19.46 -23.83 -2.79
N VAL A 19 20.69 -24.35 -2.68
CA VAL A 19 21.18 -24.99 -1.43
C VAL A 19 22.33 -24.21 -0.78
N THR A 20 22.64 -23.00 -1.22
CA THR A 20 23.81 -22.30 -0.68
C THR A 20 23.55 -20.95 -0.01
N ALA A 21 22.30 -20.47 0.09
CA ALA A 21 22.05 -19.14 0.67
C ALA A 21 21.61 -19.17 2.15
N PHE A 22 21.10 -20.27 2.69
CA PHE A 22 20.78 -20.39 4.12
C PHE A 22 21.26 -21.70 4.76
N ALA A 23 22.48 -22.13 4.44
CA ALA A 23 23.25 -22.91 5.39
C ALA A 23 23.94 -21.97 6.40
N ALA A 24 23.21 -21.05 6.99
CA ALA A 24 23.55 -20.59 8.33
C ALA A 24 23.30 -21.78 9.23
N ASP A 25 24.37 -22.30 9.81
CA ASP A 25 24.42 -23.35 10.84
C ASP A 25 23.02 -23.85 11.29
N ASP A 26 22.88 -25.15 11.56
CA ASP A 26 21.68 -25.83 12.10
C ASP A 26 21.06 -25.13 13.35
N ALA A 27 20.94 -23.82 13.37
CA ALA A 27 20.43 -23.03 14.47
C ALA A 27 18.91 -23.16 14.51
N ASP A 28 18.46 -23.94 15.49
CA ASP A 28 17.03 -24.09 15.81
C ASP A 28 16.56 -22.89 16.65
N TYR A 29 15.81 -22.01 16.03
CA TYR A 29 15.19 -20.84 16.70
C TYR A 29 13.79 -21.12 17.26
N SER A 30 13.31 -22.36 17.21
CA SER A 30 11.96 -22.74 17.67
C SER A 30 11.74 -22.54 19.18
N GLY A 31 12.82 -22.41 19.95
CA GLY A 31 12.78 -22.18 21.40
C GLY A 31 12.29 -20.78 21.81
N TYR A 32 12.20 -19.83 20.89
CA TYR A 32 11.71 -18.47 21.15
C TYR A 32 10.51 -18.13 20.27
N THR A 33 9.39 -17.73 20.89
CA THR A 33 8.22 -17.26 20.14
C THR A 33 8.40 -15.81 19.78
N ILE A 34 8.61 -15.53 18.48
CA ILE A 34 8.71 -14.19 17.91
C ILE A 34 7.29 -13.62 17.77
N ARG A 35 7.02 -12.51 18.44
CA ARG A 35 5.72 -11.86 18.42
C ARG A 35 5.65 -10.75 17.37
N ILE A 36 4.72 -10.90 16.44
CA ILE A 36 4.54 -10.00 15.28
C ILE A 36 3.23 -9.24 15.42
N TYR A 37 3.28 -7.92 15.30
CA TYR A 37 2.12 -7.07 15.08
C TYR A 37 2.01 -6.73 13.59
N SER A 38 0.85 -6.94 12.99
CA SER A 38 0.72 -6.78 11.54
C SER A 38 -0.64 -6.26 11.14
N ASN A 39 -0.67 -5.40 10.12
CA ASN A 39 -1.87 -5.07 9.37
C ASN A 39 -2.12 -6.11 8.25
N SER A 40 -1.08 -6.81 7.81
CA SER A 40 -1.13 -7.86 6.78
C SER A 40 -1.40 -9.22 7.43
N ASN A 41 -2.51 -9.32 8.17
CA ASN A 41 -2.81 -10.41 9.09
C ASN A 41 -4.14 -11.14 8.78
N SER A 42 -4.55 -11.23 7.49
CA SER A 42 -5.69 -12.07 7.13
C SER A 42 -5.47 -13.52 7.60
N THR A 43 -6.55 -14.27 7.77
CA THR A 43 -6.46 -15.66 8.24
C THR A 43 -5.55 -16.50 7.34
N GLU A 44 -5.65 -16.32 6.03
CA GLU A 44 -4.86 -17.01 5.03
C GLU A 44 -3.38 -16.66 5.18
N ARG A 45 -3.04 -15.37 5.17
CA ARG A 45 -1.67 -14.86 5.33
C ARG A 45 -1.03 -15.28 6.64
N THR A 46 -1.79 -15.19 7.73
CA THR A 46 -1.32 -15.60 9.05
C THR A 46 -1.06 -17.10 9.12
N THR A 47 -1.96 -17.91 8.58
CA THR A 47 -1.82 -19.38 8.56
C THR A 47 -0.61 -19.80 7.75
N TRP A 48 -0.45 -19.24 6.55
CA TRP A 48 0.68 -19.50 5.67
C TRP A 48 2.00 -19.13 6.36
N LEU A 49 2.11 -17.91 6.86
CA LEU A 49 3.36 -17.44 7.47
C LEU A 49 3.75 -18.25 8.72
N ILE A 50 2.78 -18.66 9.54
CA ILE A 50 3.05 -19.53 10.71
C ILE A 50 3.56 -20.90 10.26
N GLN A 51 2.97 -21.47 9.20
CA GLN A 51 3.39 -22.76 8.69
C GLN A 51 4.80 -22.69 8.10
N GLU A 52 5.06 -21.78 7.17
CA GLU A 52 6.35 -21.61 6.51
C GLU A 52 7.47 -21.27 7.51
N ALA A 53 7.20 -20.36 8.44
CA ALA A 53 8.15 -20.05 9.51
C ALA A 53 8.50 -21.28 10.35
N LYS A 54 7.51 -22.13 10.66
CA LYS A 54 7.73 -23.36 11.41
C LYS A 54 8.60 -24.35 10.64
N GLU A 55 8.37 -24.48 9.33
CA GLU A 55 9.18 -25.35 8.46
C GLU A 55 10.62 -24.84 8.34
N ALA A 56 10.82 -23.53 8.41
CA ALA A 56 12.11 -22.86 8.46
C ALA A 56 12.76 -22.84 9.86
N GLY A 57 12.17 -23.48 10.87
CA GLY A 57 12.74 -23.59 12.23
C GLY A 57 12.42 -22.42 13.17
N PHE A 58 11.43 -21.59 12.85
CA PHE A 58 10.98 -20.51 13.71
C PHE A 58 9.64 -20.80 14.40
N THR A 59 9.45 -20.23 15.58
CA THR A 59 8.13 -20.16 16.23
C THR A 59 7.67 -18.72 16.24
N ILE A 60 6.55 -18.42 15.59
CA ILE A 60 6.01 -17.07 15.54
C ILE A 60 4.59 -17.00 16.13
N SER A 61 4.19 -15.81 16.55
CA SER A 61 2.85 -15.47 16.98
C SER A 61 2.45 -14.16 16.35
N ILE A 62 1.36 -14.16 15.60
CA ILE A 62 0.77 -12.97 14.98
C ILE A 62 -0.53 -12.68 15.70
N ASP A 63 -0.77 -11.43 16.07
CA ASP A 63 -2.02 -11.04 16.74
C ASP A 63 -3.23 -11.31 15.83
N ASP A 64 -4.29 -11.80 16.45
CA ASP A 64 -5.54 -12.15 15.79
C ASP A 64 -6.14 -10.94 15.07
N ASN A 65 -6.31 -11.04 13.75
CA ASN A 65 -6.88 -10.00 12.90
C ASN A 65 -8.36 -9.70 13.21
N SER A 66 -9.05 -10.57 13.97
CA SER A 66 -10.39 -10.26 14.46
C SER A 66 -10.40 -9.06 15.41
N VAL A 67 -9.25 -8.74 16.00
CA VAL A 67 -9.05 -7.65 16.95
C VAL A 67 -8.32 -6.47 16.33
N ILE A 68 -7.41 -6.73 15.37
CA ILE A 68 -6.54 -5.73 14.77
C ILE A 68 -6.94 -5.55 13.29
N SER A 69 -7.51 -4.41 12.98
CA SER A 69 -7.88 -4.04 11.61
C SER A 69 -7.24 -2.70 11.23
N GLY A 70 -6.31 -2.76 10.28
CA GLY A 70 -5.60 -1.61 9.74
C GLY A 70 -4.37 -1.17 10.54
N ASP A 71 -3.52 -0.41 9.88
CA ASP A 71 -2.21 0.06 10.36
C ASP A 71 -2.27 0.72 11.73
N THR A 72 -3.27 1.57 11.94
CA THR A 72 -3.43 2.31 13.20
C THR A 72 -3.66 1.35 14.37
N ALA A 73 -4.51 0.34 14.19
CA ALA A 73 -4.82 -0.62 15.25
C ALA A 73 -3.61 -1.51 15.56
N ALA A 74 -2.86 -1.94 14.56
CA ALA A 74 -1.64 -2.73 14.75
C ALA A 74 -0.59 -1.98 15.58
N VAL A 75 -0.33 -0.71 15.24
CA VAL A 75 0.63 0.12 15.97
C VAL A 75 0.15 0.44 17.40
N GLN A 76 -1.14 0.75 17.56
CA GLN A 76 -1.69 1.00 18.89
C GLN A 76 -1.61 -0.22 19.80
N ALA A 77 -1.95 -1.41 19.28
CA ALA A 77 -1.84 -2.64 20.04
C ALA A 77 -0.39 -2.94 20.46
N ALA A 78 0.56 -2.77 19.54
CA ALA A 78 1.99 -2.91 19.84
C ALA A 78 2.45 -1.91 20.92
N ASN A 79 2.02 -0.64 20.81
CA ASN A 79 2.36 0.43 21.76
C ASN A 79 1.78 0.20 23.17
N GLU A 80 0.58 -0.36 23.26
CA GLU A 80 -0.10 -0.67 24.52
C GLU A 80 0.52 -1.90 25.20
N LYS A 81 0.70 -3.00 24.44
CA LYS A 81 1.17 -4.29 24.98
C LYS A 81 2.66 -4.34 25.25
N LYS A 82 3.49 -3.64 24.46
CA LYS A 82 4.97 -3.53 24.62
C LYS A 82 5.71 -4.85 24.60
N ASP A 83 5.13 -5.89 24.04
CA ASP A 83 5.65 -7.26 24.01
C ASP A 83 6.03 -7.75 22.61
N GLY A 84 5.87 -6.91 21.59
CA GLY A 84 6.21 -7.20 20.20
C GLY A 84 7.70 -7.28 19.94
N ASP A 85 8.08 -8.17 19.04
CA ASP A 85 9.43 -8.28 18.52
C ASP A 85 9.58 -7.63 17.17
N LEU A 86 8.51 -7.70 16.36
CA LEU A 86 8.44 -7.18 15.00
C LEU A 86 7.15 -6.41 14.78
N ILE A 87 7.23 -5.49 13.82
CA ILE A 87 6.06 -4.91 13.20
C ILE A 87 6.16 -5.09 11.68
N PHE A 88 5.06 -5.51 11.05
CA PHE A 88 5.01 -5.82 9.62
C PHE A 88 3.71 -5.32 8.98
N GLY A 89 3.78 -4.94 7.70
CA GLY A 89 2.60 -4.56 6.93
C GLY A 89 2.10 -3.14 7.20
N LEU A 90 2.94 -2.27 7.75
CA LEU A 90 2.64 -0.85 7.88
C LEU A 90 3.16 -0.07 6.68
N ASN A 91 2.41 0.94 6.26
CA ASN A 91 2.78 1.84 5.18
C ASN A 91 3.74 2.97 5.62
N GLU A 92 4.21 3.76 4.66
CA GLU A 92 5.14 4.87 4.85
C GLU A 92 4.70 5.86 5.93
N THR A 93 3.42 6.22 5.93
CA THR A 93 2.88 7.19 6.91
C THR A 93 3.06 6.68 8.33
N ARG A 94 2.77 5.41 8.58
CA ARG A 94 2.90 4.82 9.92
C ARG A 94 4.36 4.61 10.31
N TRP A 95 5.19 4.22 9.36
CA TRP A 95 6.63 4.11 9.62
C TRP A 95 7.27 5.46 9.89
N GLY A 96 6.89 6.50 9.15
CA GLY A 96 7.32 7.88 9.45
C GLY A 96 6.98 8.29 10.88
N GLN A 97 5.76 8.03 11.31
CA GLN A 97 5.32 8.32 12.68
C GLN A 97 6.09 7.52 13.74
N LEU A 98 6.36 6.23 13.50
CA LEU A 98 7.16 5.39 14.40
C LEU A 98 8.59 5.90 14.53
N ILE A 99 9.24 6.22 13.42
CA ILE A 99 10.62 6.71 13.39
C ILE A 99 10.72 8.10 14.06
N ASN A 100 9.73 8.95 13.87
CA ASN A 100 9.65 10.26 14.50
C ASN A 100 9.26 10.22 15.99
N GLY A 101 9.00 9.02 16.54
CA GLY A 101 8.75 8.84 17.98
C GLY A 101 7.35 9.27 18.43
N GLU A 102 6.35 9.28 17.54
CA GLU A 102 4.97 9.62 17.89
C GLU A 102 4.31 8.59 18.82
N TYR A 103 4.87 7.40 18.91
CA TYR A 103 4.40 6.32 19.79
C TYR A 103 5.34 6.14 20.97
N GLU A 104 4.93 6.58 22.15
CA GLU A 104 5.77 6.70 23.36
C GLU A 104 6.48 5.41 23.76
N ASN A 105 5.85 4.26 23.56
CA ASN A 105 6.35 2.97 24.02
C ASN A 105 6.98 2.12 22.92
N LEU A 106 7.01 2.59 21.68
CA LEU A 106 7.63 1.88 20.57
C LEU A 106 8.93 2.55 20.18
N LYS A 107 9.96 1.74 20.05
CA LYS A 107 11.25 2.13 19.47
C LYS A 107 11.62 1.09 18.43
N ILE A 108 12.16 1.57 17.34
CA ILE A 108 12.65 0.72 16.25
C ILE A 108 14.12 0.46 16.48
N ALA A 109 14.50 -0.81 16.55
CA ALA A 109 15.89 -1.22 16.68
C ALA A 109 16.66 -0.92 15.39
N ASP A 110 17.96 -0.65 15.52
CA ASP A 110 18.85 -0.55 14.37
C ASP A 110 19.11 -1.96 13.80
N TRP A 111 18.86 -2.10 12.51
CA TRP A 111 18.99 -3.35 11.81
C TRP A 111 19.17 -3.11 10.31
N THR A 112 20.01 -3.91 9.65
CA THR A 112 20.18 -3.89 8.21
C THR A 112 20.27 -5.34 7.72
N PRO A 113 19.31 -5.83 6.94
CA PRO A 113 19.32 -7.18 6.40
C PRO A 113 20.30 -7.32 5.23
N SER A 114 20.66 -8.57 4.93
CA SER A 114 21.53 -8.87 3.79
C SER A 114 20.92 -8.49 2.44
N TRP A 115 19.59 -8.52 2.35
CA TRP A 115 18.81 -8.16 1.16
C TRP A 115 18.41 -6.66 1.09
N ALA A 116 18.95 -5.81 1.97
CA ALA A 116 18.58 -4.38 2.06
C ALA A 116 18.75 -3.60 0.74
N ASP A 117 19.72 -3.98 -0.09
CA ASP A 117 19.96 -3.33 -1.38
C ASP A 117 18.96 -3.77 -2.45
N GLN A 118 18.29 -4.90 -2.27
CA GLN A 118 17.32 -5.46 -3.21
C GLN A 118 15.95 -4.77 -3.16
N VAL A 119 15.67 -4.00 -2.13
CA VAL A 119 14.38 -3.28 -2.01
C VAL A 119 14.46 -1.84 -2.53
N GLY A 120 15.58 -1.43 -3.10
CA GLY A 120 15.75 -0.14 -3.76
C GLY A 120 15.41 1.04 -2.85
N GLU A 121 14.42 1.80 -3.25
CA GLU A 121 13.92 2.98 -2.54
C GLU A 121 13.00 2.67 -1.36
N PHE A 122 12.46 1.44 -1.29
CA PHE A 122 11.51 1.03 -0.25
C PHE A 122 12.23 0.67 1.06
N LYS A 123 12.90 1.64 1.67
CA LYS A 123 13.60 1.46 2.94
C LYS A 123 13.69 2.73 3.78
N TYR A 124 13.70 2.54 5.07
CA TYR A 124 14.17 3.51 6.06
C TYR A 124 15.51 2.97 6.58
N ASP A 125 16.61 3.48 6.05
CA ASP A 125 17.96 2.94 6.26
C ASP A 125 18.26 2.65 7.74
N GLY A 126 18.65 1.40 8.00
CA GLY A 126 18.94 0.92 9.35
C GLY A 126 17.72 0.71 10.25
N LYS A 127 16.48 0.83 9.75
CA LYS A 127 15.26 0.76 10.59
C LYS A 127 14.19 -0.18 10.05
N ALA A 128 13.78 -0.01 8.78
CA ALA A 128 12.71 -0.78 8.19
C ALA A 128 12.93 -0.96 6.68
N TYR A 129 12.41 -2.08 6.16
CA TYR A 129 12.60 -2.47 4.78
C TYR A 129 11.30 -2.99 4.18
N GLY A 130 11.02 -2.58 2.95
CA GLY A 130 9.79 -2.94 2.24
C GLY A 130 9.76 -4.44 1.90
N ILE A 131 8.58 -5.01 2.06
CA ILE A 131 8.29 -6.41 1.73
C ILE A 131 7.38 -6.48 0.52
N VAL A 132 6.27 -5.75 0.54
CA VAL A 132 5.25 -5.75 -0.50
C VAL A 132 5.03 -4.34 -1.00
N ILE A 133 4.94 -4.17 -2.33
CA ILE A 133 4.52 -2.93 -2.98
C ILE A 133 3.02 -3.00 -3.26
N GLN A 134 2.32 -1.91 -2.98
CA GLN A 134 0.97 -1.69 -3.45
C GLN A 134 0.85 -0.29 -4.06
N ASN A 135 0.24 -0.20 -5.23
CA ASN A 135 0.00 1.07 -5.89
C ASN A 135 -1.50 1.34 -5.92
N VAL A 136 -1.86 2.59 -5.78
CA VAL A 136 -3.17 3.04 -6.21
C VAL A 136 -3.09 3.29 -7.71
N LEU A 137 -3.96 2.66 -8.45
CA LEU A 137 -4.03 2.75 -9.91
C LEU A 137 -5.36 3.33 -10.34
N MET A 138 -5.37 4.02 -11.46
CA MET A 138 -6.58 4.53 -12.06
C MET A 138 -6.83 3.77 -13.36
N LEU A 139 -8.03 3.19 -13.49
CA LEU A 139 -8.45 2.42 -14.66
C LEU A 139 -9.55 3.15 -15.42
N TYR A 140 -9.61 2.94 -16.73
CA TYR A 140 -10.70 3.41 -17.56
C TYR A 140 -11.21 2.32 -18.50
N ARG A 141 -12.47 2.44 -18.90
CA ARG A 141 -13.07 1.58 -19.93
C ARG A 141 -12.63 2.04 -21.31
N THR A 142 -12.30 1.07 -22.16
CA THR A 142 -11.86 1.33 -23.54
C THR A 142 -12.99 1.28 -24.57
N ASP A 143 -14.09 0.56 -24.26
CA ASP A 143 -15.18 0.30 -25.19
C ASP A 143 -16.22 1.45 -25.28
N GLU A 144 -16.69 1.97 -24.14
CA GLU A 144 -17.73 3.01 -24.11
C GLU A 144 -17.19 4.42 -23.87
N PHE A 145 -16.13 4.51 -23.05
CA PHE A 145 -15.55 5.77 -22.62
C PHE A 145 -14.12 5.95 -23.11
N GLY A 146 -13.69 5.03 -23.96
CA GLY A 146 -12.38 5.11 -24.58
C GLY A 146 -12.31 6.29 -25.53
N THR A 147 -11.13 6.70 -25.82
CA THR A 147 -10.75 7.81 -26.68
C THR A 147 -10.72 7.42 -28.15
N ASN A 148 -11.62 6.52 -28.61
CA ASN A 148 -11.60 5.90 -29.95
C ASN A 148 -10.32 5.10 -30.24
N GLY A 149 -9.73 4.47 -29.20
CA GLY A 149 -8.50 3.70 -29.28
C GLY A 149 -7.24 4.50 -28.95
N GLU A 150 -7.38 5.77 -28.60
CA GLU A 150 -6.29 6.54 -28.01
C GLU A 150 -6.18 6.23 -26.51
N GLU A 151 -4.96 6.23 -25.98
CA GLU A 151 -4.74 6.10 -24.55
C GLU A 151 -5.20 7.34 -23.80
N LEU A 152 -5.74 7.15 -22.61
CA LEU A 152 -6.18 8.24 -21.75
C LEU A 152 -5.00 8.75 -20.92
N HIS A 153 -4.58 9.99 -21.18
CA HIS A 153 -3.43 10.62 -20.56
C HIS A 153 -3.83 11.82 -19.72
N PHE A 154 -3.19 11.96 -18.56
CA PHE A 154 -3.28 13.13 -17.71
C PHE A 154 -1.89 13.53 -17.20
N ASP A 155 -1.68 14.79 -16.85
CA ASP A 155 -0.46 15.21 -16.16
C ASP A 155 -0.54 14.79 -14.68
N HIS A 156 -1.68 14.97 -14.03
CA HIS A 156 -1.91 14.74 -12.61
C HIS A 156 -3.18 13.93 -12.34
N TRP A 157 -3.26 13.26 -11.19
CA TRP A 157 -4.48 12.59 -10.75
C TRP A 157 -5.69 13.55 -10.71
N ALA A 158 -5.45 14.78 -10.24
CA ALA A 158 -6.48 15.80 -10.13
C ALA A 158 -7.07 16.22 -11.49
N ASP A 159 -6.40 15.98 -12.62
CA ASP A 159 -6.88 16.38 -13.92
C ASP A 159 -8.09 15.57 -14.40
N VAL A 160 -8.26 14.36 -13.85
CA VAL A 160 -9.43 13.51 -14.15
C VAL A 160 -10.75 14.23 -13.88
N ILE A 161 -10.80 15.11 -12.87
CA ILE A 161 -12.01 15.88 -12.52
C ILE A 161 -12.43 16.90 -13.60
N ASN A 162 -11.54 17.26 -14.51
CA ASN A 162 -11.79 18.18 -15.60
C ASN A 162 -11.93 17.47 -16.95
N SER A 163 -11.81 16.15 -16.99
CA SER A 163 -11.85 15.36 -18.22
C SER A 163 -13.22 15.29 -18.89
N GLY A 164 -14.29 15.54 -18.14
CA GLY A 164 -15.67 15.31 -18.57
C GLY A 164 -16.15 13.88 -18.43
N PHE A 165 -15.28 12.96 -18.02
CA PHE A 165 -15.66 11.59 -17.69
C PHE A 165 -16.32 11.52 -16.32
N LYS A 166 -17.11 10.46 -16.09
CA LYS A 166 -17.59 10.12 -14.75
C LYS A 166 -16.57 9.21 -14.07
N TRP A 167 -16.33 9.43 -12.81
CA TRP A 167 -15.45 8.59 -12.00
C TRP A 167 -16.15 8.06 -10.76
N TYR A 168 -15.69 6.90 -10.30
CA TYR A 168 -16.09 6.33 -9.02
C TYR A 168 -15.38 7.06 -7.87
N ARG A 169 -16.06 7.22 -6.76
CA ARG A 169 -15.46 7.66 -5.50
C ARG A 169 -16.00 6.88 -4.31
N GLN A 170 -15.20 6.72 -3.30
CA GLN A 170 -15.61 6.17 -2.00
C GLN A 170 -16.45 7.18 -1.21
N ASN A 171 -17.12 6.68 -0.15
CA ASN A 171 -18.08 7.48 0.62
C ASN A 171 -17.54 7.94 1.96
N LYS A 172 -16.28 7.67 2.30
CA LYS A 172 -15.71 8.02 3.60
C LYS A 172 -14.34 8.68 3.49
N ILE A 173 -14.00 9.51 4.47
CA ILE A 173 -12.71 10.19 4.55
C ILE A 173 -11.60 9.18 4.90
N GLY A 174 -11.87 8.28 5.82
CA GLY A 174 -10.86 7.36 6.36
C GLY A 174 -10.68 6.08 5.55
N GLY A 175 -9.65 5.34 5.91
CA GLY A 175 -9.19 4.12 5.26
C GLY A 175 -7.92 4.35 4.44
N THR A 176 -7.06 3.34 4.39
CA THR A 176 -5.74 3.46 3.74
C THR A 176 -5.88 3.83 2.27
N THR A 177 -6.79 3.20 1.53
CA THR A 177 -7.01 3.48 0.11
C THR A 177 -7.38 4.94 -0.14
N ASN A 178 -8.36 5.44 0.61
CA ASN A 178 -8.84 6.79 0.37
C ASN A 178 -7.82 7.86 0.78
N ALA A 179 -7.01 7.58 1.81
CA ALA A 179 -5.91 8.45 2.20
C ALA A 179 -4.88 8.58 1.05
N ASN A 180 -4.61 7.49 0.34
CA ASN A 180 -3.66 7.50 -0.78
C ASN A 180 -4.22 8.19 -2.03
N ILE A 181 -5.52 8.00 -2.31
CA ILE A 181 -6.22 8.74 -3.37
C ILE A 181 -6.20 10.24 -3.07
N ASN A 182 -6.49 10.63 -1.83
CA ASN A 182 -6.40 12.01 -1.41
C ASN A 182 -4.99 12.57 -1.60
N SER A 183 -3.98 11.79 -1.21
CA SER A 183 -2.58 12.17 -1.42
C SER A 183 -2.26 12.33 -2.90
N ALA A 184 -2.71 11.42 -3.75
CA ALA A 184 -2.53 11.52 -5.20
C ALA A 184 -3.22 12.74 -5.80
N MET A 185 -4.45 13.04 -5.37
CA MET A 185 -5.20 14.22 -5.83
C MET A 185 -4.59 15.54 -5.36
N LEU A 186 -4.00 15.57 -4.16
CA LEU A 186 -3.43 16.77 -3.55
C LEU A 186 -1.98 17.03 -3.95
N TYR A 187 -1.28 16.03 -4.49
CA TYR A 187 0.14 16.11 -4.85
C TYR A 187 0.52 17.37 -5.65
N PRO A 188 -0.16 17.73 -6.77
CA PRO A 188 0.21 18.88 -7.58
C PRO A 188 -0.09 20.24 -6.89
N PHE A 189 -0.76 20.23 -5.76
CA PHE A 189 -1.19 21.42 -5.02
C PHE A 189 -0.41 21.65 -3.73
N THR A 190 0.70 20.95 -3.55
CA THR A 190 1.57 21.06 -2.39
C THR A 190 2.10 22.50 -2.27
N ASP A 191 1.91 23.11 -1.11
CA ASP A 191 2.37 24.49 -0.79
C ASP A 191 2.72 24.56 0.71
N PRO A 192 3.99 24.34 1.10
CA PRO A 192 4.40 24.36 2.50
C PRO A 192 4.10 25.66 3.23
N ALA A 193 3.89 26.76 2.52
CA ALA A 193 3.53 28.04 3.12
C ALA A 193 2.02 28.21 3.36
N SER A 194 1.20 27.31 2.85
CA SER A 194 -0.26 27.39 2.97
C SER A 194 -0.72 27.08 4.40
N PRO A 195 -1.59 27.92 4.99
CA PRO A 195 -2.19 27.66 6.30
C PRO A 195 -3.22 26.52 6.25
N ALA A 196 -3.54 26.01 5.06
CA ALA A 196 -4.52 24.97 4.81
C ALA A 196 -3.87 23.56 4.82
N GLY A 197 -3.09 23.26 5.85
CA GLY A 197 -2.41 21.96 5.99
C GLY A 197 -1.36 21.73 4.92
N GLY A 198 -0.64 22.79 4.50
CA GLY A 198 0.41 22.65 3.50
C GLY A 198 -0.08 22.39 2.06
N ILE A 199 -1.36 22.57 1.78
CA ILE A 199 -1.97 22.44 0.46
C ILE A 199 -2.57 23.78 0.03
N SER A 200 -2.40 24.15 -1.23
CA SER A 200 -3.05 25.35 -1.77
C SER A 200 -4.58 25.24 -1.71
N ILE A 201 -5.26 26.37 -1.67
CA ILE A 201 -6.74 26.39 -1.66
C ILE A 201 -7.31 25.72 -2.92
N ASP A 202 -6.63 25.82 -4.04
CA ASP A 202 -7.07 25.17 -5.29
C ASP A 202 -6.99 23.65 -5.22
N GLY A 203 -6.07 23.08 -4.44
CA GLY A 203 -6.06 21.64 -4.14
C GLY A 203 -7.30 21.19 -3.39
N TRP A 204 -7.71 21.93 -2.38
CA TRP A 204 -8.94 21.64 -1.64
C TRP A 204 -10.20 21.79 -2.49
N LYS A 205 -10.25 22.79 -3.39
CA LYS A 205 -11.32 22.92 -4.38
C LYS A 205 -11.36 21.72 -5.33
N ALA A 206 -10.20 21.28 -5.82
CA ALA A 206 -10.09 20.13 -6.71
C ALA A 206 -10.60 18.86 -6.00
N LEU A 207 -10.17 18.60 -4.78
CA LEU A 207 -10.64 17.45 -4.00
C LEU A 207 -12.13 17.56 -3.66
N TRP A 208 -12.65 18.75 -3.37
CA TRP A 208 -14.08 18.97 -3.20
C TRP A 208 -14.86 18.60 -4.46
N LYS A 209 -14.41 19.09 -5.60
CA LYS A 209 -15.03 18.78 -6.90
C LYS A 209 -15.00 17.28 -7.19
N PHE A 210 -13.89 16.60 -6.88
CA PHE A 210 -13.79 15.16 -6.96
C PHE A 210 -14.88 14.47 -6.14
N CYS A 211 -15.12 14.92 -4.92
CA CYS A 211 -16.18 14.38 -4.06
C CYS A 211 -17.59 14.74 -4.56
N ALA A 212 -17.79 15.96 -5.09
CA ALA A 212 -19.10 16.47 -5.48
C ALA A 212 -19.62 15.84 -6.78
N ASP A 213 -18.74 15.69 -7.77
CA ASP A 213 -19.10 15.23 -9.10
C ASP A 213 -18.92 13.73 -9.30
N GLY A 214 -18.16 13.06 -8.41
CA GLY A 214 -17.94 11.63 -8.48
C GLY A 214 -19.17 10.79 -8.14
N VAL A 215 -19.29 9.64 -8.78
CA VAL A 215 -20.35 8.68 -8.50
C VAL A 215 -20.00 7.94 -7.19
N SER A 216 -20.87 8.13 -6.21
CA SER A 216 -20.76 7.48 -4.92
C SER A 216 -21.23 6.02 -5.00
N GLY A 217 -20.46 5.06 -4.52
CA GLY A 217 -20.81 3.65 -4.67
C GLY A 217 -20.52 2.77 -3.46
N GLY A 218 -19.97 3.29 -2.40
CA GLY A 218 -19.65 2.52 -1.20
C GLY A 218 -18.48 3.13 -0.44
N ASP A 219 -18.04 2.47 0.61
CA ASP A 219 -16.97 2.96 1.48
C ASP A 219 -15.63 2.26 1.23
N ASP A 220 -15.49 1.54 0.10
CA ASP A 220 -14.30 0.79 -0.27
C ASP A 220 -14.11 0.85 -1.81
N TYR A 221 -12.87 0.84 -2.27
CA TYR A 221 -12.50 0.83 -3.69
C TYR A 221 -13.10 -0.36 -4.45
N LYS A 222 -13.22 -1.52 -3.82
CA LYS A 222 -13.78 -2.74 -4.44
C LYS A 222 -15.19 -2.54 -5.02
N TYR A 223 -15.96 -1.61 -4.52
CA TYR A 223 -17.27 -1.28 -5.07
C TYR A 223 -17.20 -0.51 -6.41
N GLY A 224 -16.03 -0.05 -6.82
CA GLY A 224 -15.82 0.61 -8.12
C GLY A 224 -15.79 -0.36 -9.30
N PHE A 225 -15.56 -1.67 -9.09
CA PHE A 225 -15.54 -2.66 -10.17
C PHE A 225 -16.90 -2.79 -10.87
N ASP A 226 -17.98 -2.87 -10.12
CA ASP A 226 -19.32 -3.07 -10.67
C ASP A 226 -19.80 -1.89 -11.53
N PRO A 227 -19.75 -0.61 -11.07
CA PRO A 227 -20.08 0.52 -11.92
C PRO A 227 -19.12 0.71 -13.12
N LEU A 228 -17.85 0.35 -13.00
CA LEU A 228 -16.92 0.37 -14.11
C LEU A 228 -17.32 -0.65 -15.18
N ASN A 229 -17.58 -1.90 -14.81
CA ASN A 229 -18.01 -2.96 -15.71
C ASN A 229 -19.37 -2.66 -16.39
N LYS A 230 -20.28 -2.02 -15.68
CA LYS A 230 -21.59 -1.64 -16.23
C LYS A 230 -21.55 -0.40 -17.12
N GLY A 231 -20.46 0.35 -17.15
CA GLY A 231 -20.37 1.61 -17.85
C GLY A 231 -21.06 2.79 -17.15
N ASP A 232 -21.38 2.64 -15.87
CA ASP A 232 -21.94 3.74 -15.06
C ASP A 232 -20.88 4.82 -14.79
N VAL A 233 -19.62 4.41 -14.72
CA VAL A 233 -18.44 5.27 -14.63
C VAL A 233 -17.44 4.93 -15.73
N ALA A 234 -16.68 5.91 -16.15
CA ALA A 234 -15.60 5.75 -17.13
C ALA A 234 -14.26 5.44 -16.48
N VAL A 235 -14.05 5.93 -15.26
CA VAL A 235 -12.79 5.85 -14.53
C VAL A 235 -13.06 5.39 -13.09
N SER A 236 -12.18 4.56 -12.57
CA SER A 236 -12.20 4.13 -11.17
C SER A 236 -10.78 3.86 -10.66
N GLU A 237 -10.61 4.03 -9.35
CA GLU A 237 -9.34 3.78 -8.67
C GLU A 237 -9.34 2.40 -8.01
N PHE A 238 -8.17 1.74 -8.00
CA PHE A 238 -7.97 0.42 -7.40
C PHE A 238 -6.57 0.28 -6.81
N TYR A 239 -6.42 -0.66 -5.89
CA TYR A 239 -5.11 -1.20 -5.55
C TYR A 239 -4.66 -2.23 -6.58
N SER A 240 -3.36 -2.26 -6.84
CA SER A 240 -2.74 -3.21 -7.76
C SER A 240 -3.07 -4.66 -7.40
N SER A 241 -2.90 -5.09 -6.15
CA SER A 241 -3.23 -6.45 -5.72
C SER A 241 -4.69 -6.84 -5.97
N ALA A 242 -5.63 -5.91 -5.72
CA ALA A 242 -7.05 -6.17 -5.98
C ALA A 242 -7.36 -6.24 -7.48
N LEU A 243 -6.67 -5.44 -8.29
CA LEU A 243 -6.85 -5.45 -9.74
C LEU A 243 -6.36 -6.77 -10.34
N TYR A 244 -5.13 -7.18 -10.04
CA TYR A 244 -4.54 -8.39 -10.59
C TYR A 244 -5.28 -9.64 -10.13
N GLY A 245 -5.63 -9.76 -8.84
CA GLY A 245 -6.47 -10.85 -8.36
C GLY A 245 -7.86 -10.91 -9.01
N LYS A 246 -8.39 -9.78 -9.54
CA LYS A 246 -9.64 -9.77 -10.32
C LYS A 246 -9.44 -10.22 -11.76
N ILE A 247 -8.32 -9.89 -12.36
CA ILE A 247 -7.96 -10.38 -13.71
C ILE A 247 -7.81 -11.89 -13.67
N ASP A 248 -7.09 -12.43 -12.69
CA ASP A 248 -6.89 -13.87 -12.56
C ASP A 248 -8.20 -14.60 -12.29
N ALA A 249 -9.04 -14.07 -11.40
CA ALA A 249 -10.39 -14.60 -11.15
C ALA A 249 -11.27 -14.57 -12.41
N ALA A 250 -11.15 -13.56 -13.26
CA ALA A 250 -11.85 -13.52 -14.54
C ALA A 250 -11.32 -14.60 -15.50
N ALA A 251 -10.02 -14.81 -15.54
CA ALA A 251 -9.36 -15.77 -16.42
C ALA A 251 -9.70 -17.23 -16.05
N ASP A 252 -9.85 -17.57 -14.78
CA ASP A 252 -10.18 -18.91 -14.29
C ASP A 252 -11.69 -19.14 -14.07
N GLY A 253 -12.51 -18.11 -14.23
CA GLY A 253 -13.96 -18.17 -14.03
C GLY A 253 -14.41 -18.14 -12.57
N SER A 254 -13.52 -17.82 -11.63
CA SER A 254 -13.77 -17.76 -10.19
C SER A 254 -14.19 -16.38 -9.67
N ALA A 255 -14.75 -15.52 -10.52
CA ALA A 255 -15.13 -14.15 -10.20
C ALA A 255 -15.88 -14.02 -8.87
N ASN A 256 -15.46 -13.04 -8.05
CA ASN A 256 -16.19 -12.71 -6.84
C ASN A 256 -17.57 -12.13 -7.21
N PRO A 257 -18.68 -12.78 -6.82
CA PRO A 257 -20.02 -12.34 -7.20
C PRO A 257 -20.42 -10.96 -6.65
N LEU A 258 -19.76 -10.48 -5.59
CA LEU A 258 -20.04 -9.18 -4.98
C LEU A 258 -19.46 -8.00 -5.76
N VAL A 259 -18.36 -8.22 -6.46
CA VAL A 259 -17.63 -7.14 -7.14
C VAL A 259 -17.52 -7.35 -8.66
N GLY A 260 -18.01 -8.47 -9.18
CA GLY A 260 -17.86 -8.83 -10.59
C GLY A 260 -16.41 -9.05 -11.00
N ALA A 261 -16.18 -9.63 -12.15
CA ALA A 261 -14.87 -9.71 -12.79
C ALA A 261 -14.72 -8.55 -13.79
N LEU A 262 -13.52 -8.00 -13.93
CA LEU A 262 -13.18 -7.14 -15.05
C LEU A 262 -12.95 -8.01 -16.30
N GLU A 263 -13.53 -7.61 -17.43
CA GLU A 263 -13.19 -8.18 -18.71
C GLU A 263 -11.91 -7.51 -19.21
N PRO A 264 -10.77 -8.24 -19.29
CA PRO A 264 -9.45 -7.62 -19.51
C PRO A 264 -9.33 -6.78 -20.77
N GLU A 265 -10.10 -7.13 -21.83
CA GLU A 265 -10.12 -6.42 -23.09
C GLU A 265 -10.87 -5.07 -23.04
N ASN A 266 -11.64 -4.82 -22.00
CA ASN A 266 -12.53 -3.66 -21.90
C ASN A 266 -12.00 -2.53 -21.02
N TRP A 267 -10.80 -2.70 -20.46
CA TRP A 267 -10.19 -1.67 -19.63
C TRP A 267 -8.69 -1.51 -19.88
N ASN A 268 -8.15 -0.38 -19.46
CA ASN A 268 -6.71 -0.11 -19.45
C ASN A 268 -6.37 0.82 -18.28
N LEU A 269 -5.10 0.90 -17.95
CA LEU A 269 -4.58 1.86 -16.98
C LEU A 269 -4.61 3.26 -17.59
N VAL A 270 -5.03 4.25 -16.80
CA VAL A 270 -4.85 5.66 -17.16
C VAL A 270 -3.36 5.99 -17.06
N ASP A 271 -2.81 6.52 -18.13
CA ASP A 271 -1.44 7.04 -18.10
C ASP A 271 -1.43 8.42 -17.43
N ILE A 272 -0.80 8.50 -16.27
CA ILE A 272 -0.62 9.73 -15.51
C ILE A 272 0.87 10.03 -15.42
N LYS A 273 1.28 11.15 -15.96
CA LYS A 273 2.68 11.54 -16.05
C LYS A 273 3.41 11.60 -14.71
N ASP A 274 2.74 12.05 -13.65
CA ASP A 274 3.29 12.00 -12.30
C ASP A 274 3.51 10.56 -11.81
N GLY A 275 2.74 9.61 -12.34
CA GLY A 275 2.72 8.25 -11.85
C GLY A 275 1.70 8.03 -10.73
N THR A 276 2.09 7.30 -9.71
CA THR A 276 1.19 6.96 -8.60
C THR A 276 1.86 7.14 -7.24
N TYR A 277 1.03 7.11 -6.20
CA TYR A 277 1.50 7.03 -4.82
C TYR A 277 1.72 5.57 -4.47
N TYR A 278 2.97 5.13 -4.42
CA TYR A 278 3.31 3.80 -3.93
C TYR A 278 3.12 3.72 -2.42
N ILE A 279 2.67 2.55 -2.00
CA ILE A 279 2.64 2.14 -0.62
C ILE A 279 3.47 0.87 -0.57
N ALA A 280 4.54 0.87 0.22
CA ALA A 280 5.16 -0.36 0.60
C ALA A 280 4.66 -0.80 1.98
N GLU A 281 4.54 -2.09 2.18
CA GLU A 281 4.37 -2.70 3.48
C GLU A 281 5.75 -3.03 4.02
N TYR A 282 6.13 -2.41 5.14
CA TYR A 282 7.46 -2.53 5.70
C TYR A 282 7.52 -3.52 6.84
N LEU A 283 8.71 -4.08 7.02
CA LEU A 283 9.13 -4.93 8.14
C LEU A 283 10.19 -4.20 8.96
N GLY A 284 10.04 -4.18 10.28
CA GLY A 284 11.07 -3.66 11.17
C GLY A 284 11.05 -4.31 12.54
N ILE A 285 12.21 -4.27 13.20
CA ILE A 285 12.43 -4.87 14.51
C ILE A 285 12.11 -3.85 15.59
N LEU A 286 11.29 -4.25 16.58
CA LEU A 286 11.00 -3.43 17.75
C LEU A 286 12.12 -3.58 18.78
N ASP A 287 12.53 -2.48 19.40
CA ASP A 287 13.45 -2.48 20.53
C ASP A 287 12.67 -2.89 21.80
N LYS A 288 12.78 -4.17 22.15
CA LYS A 288 12.06 -4.79 23.27
C LYS A 288 12.96 -4.93 24.47
N ALA A 289 12.57 -4.31 25.58
CA ALA A 289 13.30 -4.40 26.82
C ALA A 289 13.37 -5.85 27.35
N GLY A 290 14.55 -6.27 27.77
CA GLY A 290 14.76 -7.59 28.36
C GLY A 290 14.91 -8.74 27.38
N ARG A 291 14.90 -8.49 26.06
CA ARG A 291 15.26 -9.47 25.04
C ARG A 291 16.74 -9.84 25.16
N THR A 292 17.05 -11.16 25.23
CA THR A 292 18.43 -11.64 25.25
C THR A 292 19.11 -11.50 23.90
N GLU A 293 20.43 -11.68 23.86
CA GLU A 293 21.17 -11.68 22.58
C GLU A 293 20.70 -12.81 21.66
N GLU A 294 20.52 -14.03 22.20
CA GLU A 294 20.00 -15.19 21.45
C GLU A 294 18.60 -14.93 20.86
N GLN A 295 17.72 -14.31 21.63
CA GLN A 295 16.39 -13.91 21.16
C GLN A 295 16.47 -12.81 20.08
N THR A 296 17.43 -11.90 20.20
CA THR A 296 17.66 -10.86 19.19
C THR A 296 18.15 -11.46 17.87
N GLU A 297 19.06 -12.46 17.96
CA GLU A 297 19.52 -13.19 16.78
C GLU A 297 18.39 -14.00 16.13
N ALA A 298 17.51 -14.65 16.91
CA ALA A 298 16.34 -15.33 16.37
C ALA A 298 15.41 -14.38 15.59
N VAL A 299 15.17 -13.18 16.13
CA VAL A 299 14.34 -12.15 15.45
C VAL A 299 15.00 -11.67 14.15
N LYS A 300 16.31 -11.42 14.16
CA LYS A 300 17.04 -11.02 12.95
C LYS A 300 17.05 -12.13 11.92
N ALA A 301 17.32 -13.37 12.33
CA ALA A 301 17.32 -14.53 11.45
C ALA A 301 15.95 -14.74 10.79
N PHE A 302 14.85 -14.55 11.52
CA PHE A 302 13.51 -14.55 10.93
C PHE A 302 13.34 -13.45 9.90
N CYS A 303 13.81 -12.23 10.16
CA CYS A 303 13.72 -11.13 9.20
C CYS A 303 14.57 -11.38 7.96
N GLU A 304 15.77 -11.99 8.10
CA GLU A 304 16.60 -12.42 6.97
C GLU A 304 15.87 -13.45 6.12
N TRP A 305 15.27 -14.44 6.73
CA TRP A 305 14.50 -15.48 6.06
C TRP A 305 13.25 -14.90 5.37
N PHE A 306 12.42 -14.13 6.09
CA PHE A 306 11.15 -13.62 5.57
C PHE A 306 11.34 -12.64 4.41
N GLY A 307 12.40 -11.83 4.41
CA GLY A 307 12.70 -10.90 3.33
C GLY A 307 13.59 -11.46 2.22
N SER A 308 13.95 -12.76 2.27
CA SER A 308 14.73 -13.40 1.20
C SER A 308 13.95 -13.45 -0.12
N ALA A 309 14.66 -13.54 -1.22
CA ALA A 309 14.05 -13.54 -2.54
C ALA A 309 13.06 -14.69 -2.71
N GLU A 310 13.42 -15.88 -2.27
CA GLU A 310 12.59 -17.09 -2.40
C GLU A 310 11.29 -16.96 -1.60
N VAL A 311 11.38 -16.58 -0.32
CA VAL A 311 10.19 -16.46 0.55
C VAL A 311 9.27 -15.33 0.10
N GLN A 312 9.85 -14.23 -0.40
CA GLN A 312 9.07 -13.13 -0.95
C GLN A 312 8.42 -13.48 -2.30
N ALA A 313 9.04 -14.33 -3.11
CA ALA A 313 8.44 -14.86 -4.33
C ALA A 313 7.25 -15.77 -3.99
N ASP A 314 7.43 -16.71 -3.05
CA ASP A 314 6.35 -17.61 -2.60
C ASP A 314 5.17 -16.82 -2.01
N TRP A 315 5.46 -15.78 -1.20
CA TRP A 315 4.43 -14.88 -0.68
C TRP A 315 3.69 -14.14 -1.79
N ALA A 316 4.41 -13.68 -2.80
CA ALA A 316 3.83 -12.96 -3.92
C ALA A 316 2.92 -13.85 -4.76
N GLU A 317 3.33 -15.08 -5.07
CA GLU A 317 2.53 -16.06 -5.81
C GLU A 317 1.28 -16.49 -5.03
N GLU A 318 1.39 -16.72 -3.72
CA GLU A 318 0.25 -17.16 -2.90
C GLU A 318 -0.81 -16.06 -2.69
N PHE A 319 -0.39 -14.78 -2.64
CA PHE A 319 -1.28 -13.69 -2.25
C PHE A 319 -1.46 -12.59 -3.31
N ASP A 320 -1.14 -12.86 -4.58
CA ASP A 320 -1.23 -11.91 -5.70
C ASP A 320 -0.62 -10.54 -5.35
N SER A 321 0.55 -10.57 -4.70
CA SER A 321 1.22 -9.37 -4.22
C SER A 321 2.50 -9.08 -4.99
N PHE A 322 3.00 -7.85 -4.89
CA PHE A 322 4.19 -7.41 -5.61
C PHE A 322 5.34 -7.23 -4.62
N PRO A 323 6.40 -8.06 -4.67
CA PRO A 323 7.51 -7.95 -3.74
C PRO A 323 8.33 -6.66 -3.97
N CYS A 324 8.78 -6.05 -2.88
CA CYS A 324 9.79 -4.98 -2.94
C CYS A 324 11.17 -5.51 -3.33
N ASN A 325 11.46 -6.75 -2.98
CA ASN A 325 12.72 -7.40 -3.31
C ASN A 325 12.80 -7.67 -4.82
N GLN A 326 13.77 -7.04 -5.50
CA GLN A 326 13.93 -7.13 -6.95
C GLN A 326 14.24 -8.55 -7.42
N GLU A 327 15.06 -9.30 -6.68
CA GLU A 327 15.34 -10.70 -6.99
C GLU A 327 14.07 -11.57 -6.87
N ALA A 328 13.21 -11.30 -5.89
CA ALA A 328 11.92 -11.96 -5.78
C ALA A 328 11.00 -11.64 -6.98
N ALA A 329 10.95 -10.39 -7.39
CA ALA A 329 10.18 -9.98 -8.57
C ALA A 329 10.70 -10.68 -9.85
N GLU A 330 12.02 -10.84 -10.00
CA GLU A 330 12.61 -11.59 -11.11
C GLU A 330 12.24 -13.09 -11.06
N LEU A 331 12.17 -13.69 -9.86
CA LEU A 331 11.74 -15.08 -9.70
C LEU A 331 10.27 -15.30 -10.12
N VAL A 332 9.38 -14.38 -9.72
CA VAL A 332 7.94 -14.48 -10.01
C VAL A 332 7.63 -14.16 -11.47
N TYR A 333 8.19 -13.08 -12.01
CA TYR A 333 7.78 -12.51 -13.30
C TYR A 333 8.77 -12.77 -14.44
N GLY A 334 10.04 -13.09 -14.14
CA GLY A 334 11.07 -13.26 -15.16
C GLY A 334 11.25 -12.01 -16.02
N ASP A 335 11.16 -12.18 -17.34
CA ASP A 335 11.26 -11.07 -18.30
C ASP A 335 9.92 -10.29 -18.45
N ASP A 336 8.82 -10.78 -17.90
CA ASP A 336 7.49 -10.23 -18.02
C ASP A 336 7.13 -9.37 -16.79
N ILE A 337 8.00 -8.43 -16.43
CA ILE A 337 7.80 -7.51 -15.29
C ILE A 337 6.48 -6.75 -15.45
N PRO A 338 5.54 -6.83 -14.49
CA PRO A 338 4.27 -6.13 -14.56
C PRO A 338 4.45 -4.61 -14.72
N ALA A 339 3.60 -3.99 -15.53
CA ALA A 339 3.64 -2.55 -15.81
C ALA A 339 3.61 -1.70 -14.53
N ILE A 340 3.04 -2.21 -13.45
CA ILE A 340 3.01 -1.56 -12.14
C ILE A 340 4.40 -1.15 -11.63
N TYR A 341 5.45 -1.92 -11.89
CA TYR A 341 6.82 -1.57 -11.50
C TYR A 341 7.43 -0.46 -12.36
N LEU A 342 6.81 -0.15 -13.50
CA LEU A 342 7.28 0.87 -14.44
C LEU A 342 6.59 2.24 -14.25
N ILE A 343 5.54 2.30 -13.43
CA ILE A 343 4.84 3.55 -13.15
C ILE A 343 5.69 4.40 -12.20
N PRO A 344 5.94 5.69 -12.48
CA PRO A 344 6.71 6.55 -11.58
C PRO A 344 6.07 6.63 -10.17
N ASN A 345 6.90 6.66 -9.14
CA ASN A 345 6.49 6.84 -7.76
C ASN A 345 6.74 8.27 -7.29
N PHE A 346 5.72 9.10 -7.22
CA PHE A 346 5.88 10.46 -6.75
C PHE A 346 5.95 10.59 -5.21
N ALA A 347 5.70 9.51 -4.47
CA ALA A 347 5.83 9.54 -3.01
C ALA A 347 7.23 9.96 -2.53
N LEU A 348 8.25 9.61 -3.30
CA LEU A 348 9.66 9.92 -2.99
C LEU A 348 10.17 11.22 -3.63
N ASN A 349 9.34 11.92 -4.39
CA ASN A 349 9.73 13.20 -4.97
C ASN A 349 9.91 14.26 -3.88
N PRO A 350 10.98 15.07 -3.95
CA PRO A 350 11.19 16.16 -3.00
C PRO A 350 10.06 17.18 -3.11
N VAL A 351 9.59 17.66 -1.98
CA VAL A 351 8.59 18.73 -1.92
C VAL A 351 9.31 20.08 -2.01
N GLU A 352 8.97 20.89 -3.01
CA GLU A 352 9.55 22.21 -3.19
C GLU A 352 9.24 23.11 -1.97
N GLY A 353 10.27 23.65 -1.34
CA GLY A 353 10.13 24.52 -0.16
C GLY A 353 10.01 23.78 1.17
N ALA A 354 10.09 22.43 1.19
CA ALA A 354 10.21 21.61 2.39
C ALA A 354 11.47 20.71 2.28
N ASP A 355 12.09 20.45 3.42
CA ASP A 355 13.26 19.55 3.50
C ASP A 355 12.79 18.09 3.74
N MET A 356 11.94 17.59 2.85
CA MET A 356 11.38 16.24 2.90
C MET A 356 10.83 15.80 1.56
N ASN A 357 10.64 14.49 1.38
CA ASN A 357 9.91 13.93 0.25
C ASN A 357 8.39 13.99 0.47
N TYR A 358 7.62 13.62 -0.56
CA TYR A 358 6.17 13.74 -0.47
C TYR A 358 5.53 12.75 0.51
N ALA A 359 6.07 11.54 0.67
CA ALA A 359 5.57 10.59 1.67
C ALA A 359 5.76 11.12 3.10
N GLU A 360 6.92 11.72 3.39
CA GLU A 360 7.18 12.39 4.66
C GLU A 360 6.25 13.60 4.87
N TYR A 361 5.99 14.34 3.80
CA TYR A 361 5.06 15.47 3.82
C TYR A 361 3.62 15.02 4.12
N VAL A 362 3.16 13.95 3.46
CA VAL A 362 1.85 13.33 3.76
C VAL A 362 1.80 12.88 5.22
N ALA A 363 2.83 12.23 5.72
CA ALA A 363 2.90 11.80 7.11
C ALA A 363 2.77 12.97 8.09
N ALA A 364 3.48 14.07 7.82
CA ALA A 364 3.46 15.27 8.65
C ALA A 364 2.09 15.97 8.67
N HIS A 365 1.35 15.95 7.57
CA HIS A 365 0.10 16.70 7.40
C HIS A 365 -1.19 15.86 7.41
N SER A 366 -1.10 14.53 7.45
CA SER A 366 -2.25 13.61 7.32
C SER A 366 -3.37 13.87 8.34
N ALA A 367 -3.00 14.22 9.57
CA ALA A 367 -3.98 14.55 10.62
C ALA A 367 -4.71 15.87 10.31
N GLU A 368 -4.01 16.89 9.85
CA GLU A 368 -4.60 18.18 9.45
C GLU A 368 -5.53 18.00 8.26
N TRP A 369 -5.12 17.21 7.25
CA TRP A 369 -5.96 16.93 6.08
C TRP A 369 -7.25 16.21 6.47
N THR A 370 -7.14 15.19 7.34
CA THR A 370 -8.31 14.49 7.87
C THR A 370 -9.25 15.45 8.61
N ASN A 371 -8.71 16.35 9.41
CA ASN A 371 -9.50 17.35 10.13
C ASN A 371 -10.19 18.32 9.17
N ILE A 372 -9.48 18.85 8.18
CA ILE A 372 -10.05 19.73 7.15
C ILE A 372 -11.21 19.03 6.42
N MET A 373 -10.99 17.81 5.93
CA MET A 373 -12.02 17.05 5.23
C MET A 373 -13.24 16.77 6.13
N THR A 374 -13.01 16.43 7.39
CA THR A 374 -14.08 16.17 8.37
C THR A 374 -14.87 17.44 8.67
N ASN A 375 -14.19 18.53 8.99
CA ASN A 375 -14.81 19.80 9.34
C ASN A 375 -15.61 20.42 8.19
N LEU A 376 -15.15 20.23 6.96
CA LEU A 376 -15.85 20.69 5.77
C LEU A 376 -16.91 19.68 5.26
N GLY A 377 -16.88 18.44 5.72
CA GLY A 377 -17.86 17.41 5.37
C GLY A 377 -17.65 16.81 3.99
N PHE A 378 -16.42 16.47 3.64
CA PHE A 378 -16.09 15.71 2.43
C PHE A 378 -16.67 14.27 2.49
N TYR A 379 -16.82 13.62 1.34
CA TYR A 379 -17.17 12.20 1.22
C TYR A 379 -18.51 11.78 1.85
N TRP A 380 -19.60 12.38 1.39
CA TRP A 380 -20.94 11.95 1.78
C TRP A 380 -21.41 10.72 1.00
N ALA A 381 -22.28 9.92 1.62
CA ALA A 381 -22.81 8.69 1.02
C ALA A 381 -23.90 8.97 -0.01
N ASP A 382 -24.85 9.82 0.34
CA ASP A 382 -26.01 10.17 -0.48
C ASP A 382 -25.95 11.61 -0.98
N ALA A 383 -26.47 11.85 -2.18
CA ALA A 383 -26.58 13.22 -2.71
C ALA A 383 -27.42 14.15 -1.79
N SER A 384 -28.32 13.58 -0.98
CA SER A 384 -29.09 14.34 0.02
C SER A 384 -28.24 14.83 1.20
N ASP A 385 -27.10 14.19 1.44
CA ASP A 385 -26.16 14.56 2.49
C ASP A 385 -25.07 15.51 2.00
N ALA A 386 -25.07 15.80 0.67
CA ALA A 386 -24.12 16.70 0.05
C ALA A 386 -24.14 18.07 0.74
N LYS A 387 -22.97 18.53 1.14
CA LYS A 387 -22.82 19.87 1.67
C LYS A 387 -22.74 20.88 0.51
N PRO A 388 -23.19 22.11 0.70
CA PRO A 388 -22.92 23.17 -0.27
C PRO A 388 -21.42 23.44 -0.32
N GLU A 389 -20.93 23.79 -1.49
CA GLU A 389 -19.52 24.15 -1.65
C GLU A 389 -19.15 25.27 -0.68
N PRO A 390 -18.04 25.13 0.04
CA PRO A 390 -17.58 26.14 0.98
C PRO A 390 -17.28 27.50 0.30
N ASN A 391 -17.49 28.58 1.01
CA ASN A 391 -16.93 29.86 0.59
C ASN A 391 -15.44 29.90 0.96
N TRP A 392 -14.60 29.42 0.06
CA TRP A 392 -13.17 29.20 0.25
C TRP A 392 -12.40 30.40 0.76
N ASP A 393 -12.80 31.61 0.34
CA ASP A 393 -12.13 32.87 0.71
C ASP A 393 -12.41 33.30 2.16
N SER A 394 -13.43 32.71 2.79
CA SER A 394 -13.87 33.07 4.15
C SER A 394 -13.55 31.98 5.20
N LEU A 395 -12.84 30.92 4.83
CA LEU A 395 -12.54 29.84 5.75
C LEU A 395 -11.45 30.22 6.78
N ASP A 396 -11.69 29.83 8.01
CA ASP A 396 -10.68 29.87 9.07
C ASP A 396 -9.87 28.57 9.08
N TRP A 397 -8.82 28.53 8.28
CA TRP A 397 -7.96 27.36 8.13
C TRP A 397 -7.31 26.91 9.45
N ALA A 398 -6.98 27.87 10.33
CA ALA A 398 -6.39 27.54 11.64
C ALA A 398 -7.34 26.74 12.54
N THR A 399 -8.64 26.96 12.41
CA THR A 399 -9.66 26.16 13.10
C THR A 399 -9.90 24.83 12.37
N LEU A 400 -9.91 24.82 11.03
CA LEU A 400 -10.20 23.62 10.25
C LEU A 400 -9.12 22.54 10.36
N THR A 401 -7.86 22.90 10.59
CA THR A 401 -6.76 21.93 10.81
C THR A 401 -6.83 21.26 12.18
N GLN A 402 -7.64 21.75 13.10
CA GLN A 402 -7.80 21.17 14.43
C GLN A 402 -8.87 20.09 14.44
N LYS A 403 -8.73 19.11 15.34
CA LYS A 403 -9.72 18.05 15.52
C LYS A 403 -11.07 18.69 15.90
N ALA A 404 -12.15 18.26 15.24
CA ALA A 404 -13.50 18.63 15.61
C ALA A 404 -13.79 18.17 17.06
N GLU A 405 -14.39 19.03 17.88
CA GLU A 405 -14.79 18.72 19.25
C GLU A 405 -15.96 17.74 19.30
#